data_526334bb9c5deb2a3d33aa8014d21f4d
#
_entry.id   526334bb9c5deb2a3d33aa8014d21f4d
#
_cell.length_a   1.000
_cell.length_b   1.000
_cell.length_c   1.000
_cell.angle_alpha   90.00
_cell.angle_beta   90.00
_cell.angle_gamma   90.00
#
_symmetry.space_group_name_H-M   'P 1'
#
loop_
_entity.id
_entity.type
_entity.pdbx_description
1 polymer ?
#
loop_
_entity_poly.entity_id
_entity_poly.type
_entity_poly.pdbx_seq_one_letter_code
_entity_poly.pdbx_strand_id
1 'polypeptide(L)'
;YRMQGYNVLFPMGFHYTGTPVLGMARRIQNGEKEILDGLRNVYHVPEDAIKTFVEPIKIADYFHEEIKSGMIEMGYSIDWRREFTTIVPGYQKFIEWQITTLKENGKIIQGSHPVGWCPKDQNPVSQHDTMGDVEPKIDDKNFLVKFSFGEFIFPVTTLRPETIFGITNLWVNPNTIYKKLTVDEQKWIVSEECAHKLAFFEKEITVDGDIAGSDIIGKYAKTHDGRDIPILPADFVEPGMGTGLVMSVPGHAPKDYQALMDLKTKNHELAVKIEPISIISTEGYGKFPAQEICEKLGVSDQSDEKLEEATKELYLKEFTDGKLNKKCSQFNNEKVQFGREKVRAWLAENNHLEKFPVLENAPVKCRCGTECVVKILNNQWFLNYGDE
;
A
#
# COMPACT_ATOMS: atom_id res chain seq x y z
N TYR A 1 -41.01 -18.02 -13.96
CA TYR A 1 -42.09 -17.04 -14.13
C TYR A 1 -42.77 -17.21 -15.50
N ARG A 2 -42.03 -17.38 -16.63
CA ARG A 2 -42.66 -17.60 -17.96
C ARG A 2 -43.55 -18.82 -17.98
N MET A 3 -43.14 -19.95 -17.40
CA MET A 3 -43.95 -21.16 -17.24
C MET A 3 -45.17 -20.97 -16.34
N GLN A 4 -45.20 -19.94 -15.52
CA GLN A 4 -46.32 -19.53 -14.68
C GLN A 4 -47.25 -18.51 -15.36
N GLY A 5 -47.04 -18.22 -16.65
CA GLY A 5 -47.85 -17.30 -17.42
C GLY A 5 -47.48 -15.82 -17.33
N TYR A 6 -46.40 -15.48 -16.68
CA TYR A 6 -45.92 -14.09 -16.63
C TYR A 6 -45.33 -13.64 -17.98
N ASN A 7 -45.54 -12.36 -18.31
CA ASN A 7 -44.84 -11.72 -19.40
C ASN A 7 -43.42 -11.35 -18.90
N VAL A 8 -42.38 -12.07 -19.36
CA VAL A 8 -41.04 -11.95 -18.87
C VAL A 8 -40.19 -11.20 -19.89
N LEU A 9 -39.64 -10.06 -19.48
CA LEU A 9 -38.55 -9.35 -20.20
C LEU A 9 -37.22 -9.96 -19.78
N PHE A 10 -36.50 -10.57 -20.74
CA PHE A 10 -35.18 -11.15 -20.52
C PHE A 10 -34.26 -10.76 -21.68
N PRO A 11 -33.69 -9.53 -21.67
CA PRO A 11 -32.71 -9.08 -22.66
C PRO A 11 -31.31 -9.63 -22.35
N MET A 12 -30.40 -9.51 -23.32
CA MET A 12 -29.00 -9.84 -23.14
C MET A 12 -28.12 -8.63 -23.47
N GLY A 13 -27.20 -8.30 -22.56
CA GLY A 13 -26.18 -7.28 -22.79
C GLY A 13 -24.78 -7.91 -22.79
N PHE A 14 -23.98 -7.53 -23.78
CA PHE A 14 -22.59 -7.98 -23.91
C PHE A 14 -21.64 -6.85 -23.57
N HIS A 15 -20.69 -7.15 -22.69
CA HIS A 15 -19.71 -6.18 -22.24
C HIS A 15 -18.49 -6.14 -23.16
N TYR A 16 -18.37 -5.05 -23.90
CA TYR A 16 -17.35 -4.86 -24.94
C TYR A 16 -16.16 -4.02 -24.47
N THR A 17 -16.23 -3.43 -23.28
CA THR A 17 -15.22 -2.51 -22.77
C THR A 17 -14.48 -3.10 -21.59
N GLY A 18 -13.31 -2.54 -21.31
CA GLY A 18 -12.52 -2.89 -20.15
C GLY A 18 -11.09 -3.29 -20.45
N THR A 19 -10.23 -3.14 -19.46
CA THR A 19 -8.80 -3.46 -19.51
C THR A 19 -8.49 -4.93 -19.78
N PRO A 20 -9.30 -5.93 -19.38
CA PRO A 20 -9.02 -7.34 -19.68
C PRO A 20 -8.93 -7.64 -21.16
N VAL A 21 -9.84 -7.09 -21.99
CA VAL A 21 -9.83 -7.32 -23.44
C VAL A 21 -8.62 -6.64 -24.10
N LEU A 22 -8.27 -5.43 -23.65
CA LEU A 22 -7.04 -4.73 -24.08
C LEU A 22 -5.78 -5.52 -23.70
N GLY A 23 -5.74 -6.05 -22.47
CA GLY A 23 -4.64 -6.89 -22.00
C GLY A 23 -4.48 -8.16 -22.82
N MET A 24 -5.60 -8.82 -23.14
CA MET A 24 -5.59 -10.02 -24.00
C MET A 24 -5.05 -9.69 -25.41
N ALA A 25 -5.52 -8.61 -26.04
CA ALA A 25 -5.04 -8.19 -27.35
C ALA A 25 -3.54 -7.91 -27.36
N ARG A 26 -3.01 -7.22 -26.34
CA ARG A 26 -1.56 -6.98 -26.19
C ARG A 26 -0.76 -8.25 -26.03
N ARG A 27 -1.23 -9.20 -25.21
CA ARG A 27 -0.57 -10.50 -25.02
C ARG A 27 -0.53 -11.32 -26.31
N ILE A 28 -1.60 -11.29 -27.11
CA ILE A 28 -1.66 -11.92 -28.44
C ILE A 28 -0.67 -11.23 -29.40
N GLN A 29 -0.66 -9.90 -29.42
CA GLN A 29 0.27 -9.11 -30.23
C GLN A 29 1.74 -9.41 -29.89
N ASN A 30 2.03 -9.64 -28.61
CA ASN A 30 3.36 -10.03 -28.12
C ASN A 30 3.71 -11.51 -28.39
N GLY A 31 2.79 -12.30 -28.92
CA GLY A 31 3.00 -13.71 -29.22
C GLY A 31 3.08 -14.60 -27.99
N GLU A 32 2.43 -14.25 -26.88
CA GLU A 32 2.46 -15.05 -25.65
C GLU A 32 1.86 -16.44 -25.88
N LYS A 33 2.71 -17.45 -25.74
CA LYS A 33 2.40 -18.83 -26.09
C LYS A 33 1.18 -19.37 -25.31
N GLU A 34 1.09 -19.10 -24.03
CA GLU A 34 0.01 -19.59 -23.17
C GLU A 34 -1.39 -19.15 -23.67
N ILE A 35 -1.54 -17.87 -24.03
CA ILE A 35 -2.79 -17.33 -24.58
C ILE A 35 -3.09 -17.94 -25.94
N LEU A 36 -2.09 -18.01 -26.83
CA LEU A 36 -2.28 -18.56 -28.18
C LEU A 36 -2.62 -20.04 -28.14
N ASP A 37 -1.98 -20.82 -27.29
CA ASP A 37 -2.28 -22.25 -27.10
C ASP A 37 -3.69 -22.45 -26.47
N GLY A 38 -4.10 -21.60 -25.55
CA GLY A 38 -5.45 -21.57 -24.99
C GLY A 38 -6.52 -21.32 -26.06
N LEU A 39 -6.31 -20.29 -26.89
CA LEU A 39 -7.24 -19.99 -28.00
C LEU A 39 -7.36 -21.15 -28.99
N ARG A 40 -6.24 -21.79 -29.35
CA ARG A 40 -6.22 -22.92 -30.31
C ARG A 40 -6.78 -24.21 -29.75
N ASN A 41 -6.29 -24.60 -28.58
CA ASN A 41 -6.48 -25.96 -28.06
C ASN A 41 -7.68 -26.10 -27.12
N VAL A 42 -8.09 -25.00 -26.46
CA VAL A 42 -9.22 -25.00 -25.52
C VAL A 42 -10.47 -24.38 -26.15
N TYR A 43 -10.31 -23.20 -26.76
CA TYR A 43 -11.45 -22.50 -27.38
C TYR A 43 -11.65 -22.84 -28.85
N HIS A 44 -10.70 -23.60 -29.47
CA HIS A 44 -10.74 -24.00 -30.88
C HIS A 44 -10.96 -22.85 -31.85
N VAL A 45 -10.39 -21.68 -31.54
CA VAL A 45 -10.51 -20.47 -32.38
C VAL A 45 -9.69 -20.67 -33.67
N PRO A 46 -10.29 -20.45 -34.86
CA PRO A 46 -9.58 -20.52 -36.13
C PRO A 46 -8.39 -19.56 -36.22
N GLU A 47 -7.29 -19.99 -36.85
CA GLU A 47 -6.08 -19.18 -36.97
C GLU A 47 -6.33 -17.82 -37.65
N ASP A 48 -7.26 -17.76 -38.61
CA ASP A 48 -7.60 -16.50 -39.28
C ASP A 48 -8.31 -15.51 -38.34
N ALA A 49 -9.10 -16.00 -37.40
CA ALA A 49 -9.71 -15.18 -36.36
C ALA A 49 -8.64 -14.71 -35.35
N ILE A 50 -7.76 -15.61 -34.89
CA ILE A 50 -6.66 -15.26 -33.94
C ILE A 50 -5.79 -14.12 -34.48
N LYS A 51 -5.50 -14.10 -35.78
CA LYS A 51 -4.72 -13.02 -36.41
C LYS A 51 -5.40 -11.65 -36.28
N THR A 52 -6.71 -11.59 -36.20
CA THR A 52 -7.46 -10.34 -36.04
C THR A 52 -7.52 -9.85 -34.58
N PHE A 53 -7.21 -10.70 -33.60
CA PHE A 53 -7.34 -10.43 -32.18
C PHE A 53 -6.29 -9.46 -31.61
N VAL A 54 -5.41 -8.94 -32.45
CA VAL A 54 -4.60 -7.75 -32.14
C VAL A 54 -5.47 -6.50 -31.98
N GLU A 55 -6.68 -6.52 -32.55
CA GLU A 55 -7.70 -5.50 -32.34
C GLU A 55 -8.68 -5.98 -31.25
N PRO A 56 -8.79 -5.28 -30.10
CA PRO A 56 -9.66 -5.70 -28.99
C PRO A 56 -11.13 -5.93 -29.39
N ILE A 57 -11.64 -5.11 -30.32
CA ILE A 57 -13.02 -5.23 -30.80
C ILE A 57 -13.28 -6.58 -31.48
N LYS A 58 -12.29 -7.15 -32.19
CA LYS A 58 -12.42 -8.42 -32.88
C LYS A 58 -12.50 -9.61 -31.90
N ILE A 59 -11.84 -9.50 -30.76
CA ILE A 59 -11.99 -10.47 -29.67
C ILE A 59 -13.43 -10.44 -29.15
N ALA A 60 -13.93 -9.24 -28.84
CA ALA A 60 -15.27 -9.06 -28.34
C ALA A 60 -16.33 -9.55 -29.32
N ASP A 61 -16.21 -9.20 -30.61
CA ASP A 61 -17.14 -9.64 -31.66
C ASP A 61 -17.16 -11.17 -31.79
N TYR A 62 -16.00 -11.81 -31.81
CA TYR A 62 -15.89 -13.27 -31.95
C TYR A 62 -16.57 -13.97 -30.78
N PHE A 63 -16.20 -13.64 -29.55
CA PHE A 63 -16.77 -14.29 -28.36
C PHE A 63 -18.21 -13.90 -28.09
N HIS A 64 -18.70 -12.78 -28.58
CA HIS A 64 -20.11 -12.43 -28.57
C HIS A 64 -20.94 -13.48 -29.34
N GLU A 65 -20.55 -13.77 -30.58
CA GLU A 65 -21.25 -14.74 -31.40
C GLU A 65 -21.17 -16.17 -30.84
N GLU A 66 -20.00 -16.57 -30.32
CA GLU A 66 -19.82 -17.86 -29.66
C GLU A 66 -20.72 -18.02 -28.44
N ILE A 67 -20.73 -17.01 -27.55
CA ILE A 67 -21.57 -17.03 -26.34
C ILE A 67 -23.06 -17.06 -26.71
N LYS A 68 -23.47 -16.25 -27.69
CA LYS A 68 -24.86 -16.18 -28.16
C LYS A 68 -25.30 -17.52 -28.74
N SER A 69 -24.47 -18.12 -29.60
CA SER A 69 -24.75 -19.45 -30.18
C SER A 69 -24.91 -20.50 -29.11
N GLY A 70 -23.97 -20.56 -28.15
CA GLY A 70 -24.06 -21.51 -27.04
C GLY A 70 -25.28 -21.32 -26.17
N MET A 71 -25.70 -20.09 -25.89
CA MET A 71 -26.93 -19.81 -25.14
C MET A 71 -28.18 -20.21 -25.89
N ILE A 72 -28.23 -20.04 -27.22
CA ILE A 72 -29.33 -20.50 -28.08
C ILE A 72 -29.40 -22.02 -28.08
N GLU A 73 -28.25 -22.69 -28.26
CA GLU A 73 -28.17 -24.17 -28.25
C GLU A 73 -28.61 -24.76 -26.91
N MET A 74 -28.28 -24.10 -25.81
CA MET A 74 -28.74 -24.48 -24.46
C MET A 74 -30.23 -24.17 -24.19
N GLY A 75 -30.90 -23.51 -25.12
CA GLY A 75 -32.33 -23.22 -25.01
C GLY A 75 -32.68 -22.09 -24.04
N TYR A 76 -31.78 -21.14 -23.77
CA TYR A 76 -32.13 -20.00 -22.94
C TYR A 76 -33.19 -19.12 -23.60
N SER A 77 -34.28 -18.81 -22.86
CA SER A 77 -35.42 -18.03 -23.34
C SER A 77 -35.13 -16.51 -23.34
N ILE A 78 -34.00 -16.12 -23.90
CA ILE A 78 -33.58 -14.73 -24.04
C ILE A 78 -34.31 -14.04 -25.19
N ASP A 79 -34.69 -12.79 -25.02
CA ASP A 79 -35.28 -11.99 -26.12
C ASP A 79 -34.15 -11.33 -26.93
N TRP A 80 -33.61 -12.10 -27.88
CA TRP A 80 -32.49 -11.66 -28.75
C TRP A 80 -32.79 -10.41 -29.60
N ARG A 81 -34.05 -10.02 -29.73
CA ARG A 81 -34.43 -8.75 -30.39
C ARG A 81 -34.02 -7.53 -29.56
N ARG A 82 -33.69 -7.74 -28.27
CA ARG A 82 -33.28 -6.76 -27.29
C ARG A 82 -31.85 -6.97 -26.83
N GLU A 83 -31.04 -7.65 -27.62
CA GLU A 83 -29.61 -7.70 -27.34
C GLU A 83 -28.95 -6.36 -27.60
N PHE A 84 -27.94 -6.05 -26.83
CA PHE A 84 -27.16 -4.84 -27.02
C PHE A 84 -25.71 -5.07 -26.54
N THR A 85 -24.80 -4.19 -26.97
CA THR A 85 -23.44 -4.14 -26.43
C THR A 85 -23.22 -2.82 -25.70
N THR A 86 -22.25 -2.79 -24.79
CA THR A 86 -21.94 -1.56 -24.02
C THR A 86 -21.36 -0.42 -24.87
N ILE A 87 -21.07 -0.66 -26.15
CA ILE A 87 -20.55 0.35 -27.08
C ILE A 87 -21.62 0.91 -28.06
N VAL A 88 -22.88 0.40 -28.01
CA VAL A 88 -23.89 0.95 -28.90
C VAL A 88 -24.28 2.38 -28.51
N PRO A 89 -24.61 3.26 -29.50
CA PRO A 89 -24.90 4.66 -29.22
C PRO A 89 -26.02 4.90 -28.21
N GLY A 90 -27.05 4.04 -28.22
CA GLY A 90 -28.17 4.12 -27.27
C GLY A 90 -27.72 3.90 -25.82
N TYR A 91 -26.84 2.90 -25.58
CA TYR A 91 -26.29 2.63 -24.26
C TYR A 91 -25.36 3.77 -23.81
N GLN A 92 -24.49 4.28 -24.70
CA GLN A 92 -23.62 5.40 -24.40
C GLN A 92 -24.42 6.65 -23.96
N LYS A 93 -25.50 7.00 -24.68
CA LYS A 93 -26.37 8.11 -24.28
C LYS A 93 -27.03 7.89 -22.92
N PHE A 94 -27.42 6.64 -22.61
CA PHE A 94 -27.95 6.32 -21.29
C PHE A 94 -26.90 6.57 -20.18
N ILE A 95 -25.66 6.13 -20.38
CA ILE A 95 -24.58 6.37 -19.42
C ILE A 95 -24.28 7.87 -19.28
N GLU A 96 -24.23 8.62 -20.38
CA GLU A 96 -24.08 10.09 -20.35
C GLU A 96 -25.18 10.76 -19.53
N TRP A 97 -26.43 10.38 -19.78
CA TRP A 97 -27.57 10.86 -19.00
C TRP A 97 -27.44 10.50 -17.50
N GLN A 98 -27.10 9.26 -17.19
CA GLN A 98 -26.93 8.79 -15.80
C GLN A 98 -25.85 9.59 -15.07
N ILE A 99 -24.67 9.73 -15.68
CA ILE A 99 -23.55 10.48 -15.10
C ILE A 99 -23.93 11.95 -14.91
N THR A 100 -24.54 12.57 -15.90
CA THR A 100 -25.00 13.97 -15.82
C THR A 100 -25.99 14.15 -14.67
N THR A 101 -26.99 13.30 -14.60
CA THR A 101 -28.02 13.34 -13.52
C THR A 101 -27.42 13.17 -12.13
N LEU A 102 -26.48 12.22 -11.97
CA LEU A 102 -25.79 12.00 -10.69
C LEU A 102 -24.92 13.21 -10.32
N LYS A 103 -24.26 13.84 -11.30
CA LYS A 103 -23.45 15.04 -11.09
C LYS A 103 -24.32 16.24 -10.68
N GLU A 104 -25.43 16.47 -11.36
CA GLU A 104 -26.39 17.55 -11.03
C GLU A 104 -26.98 17.37 -9.61
N ASN A 105 -27.14 16.12 -9.15
CA ASN A 105 -27.60 15.80 -7.81
C ASN A 105 -26.48 15.77 -6.75
N GLY A 106 -25.24 16.17 -7.10
CA GLY A 106 -24.10 16.19 -6.18
C GLY A 106 -23.59 14.81 -5.74
N LYS A 107 -24.02 13.74 -6.43
CA LYS A 107 -23.60 12.36 -6.12
C LYS A 107 -22.32 11.93 -6.82
N ILE A 108 -21.75 12.78 -7.64
CA ILE A 108 -20.44 12.61 -8.24
C ILE A 108 -19.52 13.68 -7.72
N ILE A 109 -18.42 13.27 -7.09
CA ILE A 109 -17.39 14.13 -6.54
C ILE A 109 -16.05 13.86 -7.20
N GLN A 110 -15.16 14.83 -7.16
CA GLN A 110 -13.79 14.69 -7.66
C GLN A 110 -12.83 14.65 -6.47
N GLY A 111 -11.85 13.77 -6.53
CA GLY A 111 -10.88 13.61 -5.45
C GLY A 111 -9.65 12.81 -5.86
N SER A 112 -8.76 12.60 -4.89
CA SER A 112 -7.57 11.77 -5.03
C SER A 112 -7.74 10.47 -4.24
N HIS A 113 -7.25 9.36 -4.82
CA HIS A 113 -7.38 8.05 -4.18
C HIS A 113 -6.15 7.17 -4.45
N PRO A 114 -5.61 6.49 -3.43
CA PRO A 114 -4.59 5.48 -3.64
C PRO A 114 -5.21 4.22 -4.24
N VAL A 115 -4.57 3.68 -5.27
CA VAL A 115 -4.98 2.43 -5.94
C VAL A 115 -3.81 1.48 -6.09
N GLY A 116 -4.09 0.17 -6.16
CA GLY A 116 -3.13 -0.80 -6.66
C GLY A 116 -2.84 -0.49 -8.13
N TRP A 117 -1.59 -0.48 -8.53
CA TRP A 117 -1.14 -0.07 -9.85
C TRP A 117 -0.12 -1.02 -10.44
N CYS A 118 -0.29 -1.37 -11.71
CA CYS A 118 0.73 -2.08 -12.46
C CYS A 118 1.63 -1.08 -13.22
N PRO A 119 2.93 -0.98 -12.86
CA PRO A 119 3.86 -0.07 -13.54
C PRO A 119 4.05 -0.37 -15.02
N LYS A 120 3.99 -1.66 -15.40
CA LYS A 120 4.19 -2.10 -16.79
C LYS A 120 2.95 -1.82 -17.65
N ASP A 121 1.77 -2.20 -17.17
CA ASP A 121 0.54 -2.05 -17.93
C ASP A 121 -0.06 -0.65 -17.83
N GLN A 122 0.47 0.18 -16.92
CA GLN A 122 0.01 1.56 -16.67
C GLN A 122 -1.49 1.64 -16.35
N ASN A 123 -1.97 0.69 -15.53
CA ASN A 123 -3.39 0.57 -15.17
C ASN A 123 -3.59 0.32 -13.68
N PRO A 124 -4.71 0.78 -13.10
CA PRO A 124 -5.18 0.29 -11.80
C PRO A 124 -5.37 -1.22 -11.85
N VAL A 125 -5.12 -1.86 -10.73
CA VAL A 125 -5.19 -3.32 -10.58
C VAL A 125 -6.20 -3.67 -9.51
N SER A 126 -7.20 -4.46 -9.88
CA SER A 126 -8.16 -5.08 -8.98
C SER A 126 -7.80 -6.56 -8.73
N GLN A 127 -8.58 -7.24 -7.89
CA GLN A 127 -8.41 -8.66 -7.61
C GLN A 127 -8.28 -9.51 -8.89
N HIS A 128 -9.15 -9.25 -9.89
CA HIS A 128 -9.17 -10.05 -11.13
C HIS A 128 -8.02 -9.75 -12.09
N ASP A 129 -7.24 -8.70 -11.84
CA ASP A 129 -6.09 -8.32 -12.66
C ASP A 129 -4.78 -8.89 -12.10
N THR A 130 -4.83 -9.60 -10.96
CA THR A 130 -3.66 -10.15 -10.28
C THR A 130 -3.47 -11.64 -10.55
N MET A 131 -2.25 -12.12 -10.39
CA MET A 131 -1.95 -13.55 -10.36
C MET A 131 -2.55 -14.18 -9.10
N GLY A 132 -3.35 -15.23 -9.27
CA GLY A 132 -4.03 -15.92 -8.18
C GLY A 132 -5.24 -15.18 -7.61
N ASP A 133 -5.79 -14.20 -8.33
CA ASP A 133 -6.97 -13.41 -7.94
C ASP A 133 -6.83 -12.78 -6.51
N VAL A 134 -5.64 -12.28 -6.21
CA VAL A 134 -5.33 -11.62 -4.93
C VAL A 134 -5.74 -10.16 -5.00
N GLU A 135 -6.63 -9.70 -4.11
CA GLU A 135 -6.98 -8.28 -4.03
C GLU A 135 -5.83 -7.46 -3.46
N PRO A 136 -5.37 -6.38 -4.16
CA PRO A 136 -4.40 -5.45 -3.60
C PRO A 136 -5.01 -4.69 -2.42
N LYS A 137 -4.58 -5.01 -1.20
CA LYS A 137 -5.06 -4.33 0.01
C LYS A 137 -4.19 -3.12 0.29
N ILE A 138 -4.79 -1.94 0.25
CA ILE A 138 -4.09 -0.69 0.52
C ILE A 138 -4.28 -0.35 1.99
N ASP A 139 -3.17 -0.21 2.71
CA ASP A 139 -3.15 0.41 4.03
C ASP A 139 -2.82 1.91 3.87
N ASP A 140 -3.83 2.75 4.08
CA ASP A 140 -3.74 4.21 4.05
C ASP A 140 -3.41 4.81 5.43
N LYS A 141 -3.19 3.96 6.44
CA LYS A 141 -2.84 4.36 7.81
C LYS A 141 -1.35 4.42 8.07
N ASN A 142 -0.54 4.13 7.06
CA ASN A 142 0.89 4.36 7.10
C ASN A 142 1.23 5.83 6.89
N PHE A 143 2.18 6.31 7.67
CA PHE A 143 2.62 7.70 7.64
C PHE A 143 4.15 7.78 7.65
N LEU A 144 4.67 8.83 7.02
CA LEU A 144 6.05 9.25 7.15
C LEU A 144 6.16 10.26 8.28
N VAL A 145 7.02 9.99 9.25
CA VAL A 145 7.48 10.97 10.24
C VAL A 145 8.81 11.54 9.78
N LYS A 146 8.96 12.85 9.78
CA LYS A 146 10.14 13.55 9.24
C LYS A 146 11.16 13.86 10.34
N PHE A 147 12.40 13.43 10.14
CA PHE A 147 13.55 13.74 11.00
C PHE A 147 14.55 14.58 10.20
N SER A 148 15.09 15.66 10.81
CA SER A 148 16.07 16.50 10.13
C SER A 148 17.48 15.91 10.25
N PHE A 149 18.22 15.90 9.14
CA PHE A 149 19.62 15.45 9.06
C PHE A 149 20.43 16.43 8.23
N GLY A 150 21.00 17.44 8.88
CA GLY A 150 21.62 18.56 8.18
C GLY A 150 20.60 19.28 7.28
N GLU A 151 20.88 19.33 5.97
CA GLU A 151 19.96 19.86 4.96
C GLU A 151 18.91 18.84 4.46
N PHE A 152 19.06 17.57 4.87
CA PHE A 152 18.19 16.48 4.45
C PHE A 152 17.12 16.16 5.50
N ILE A 153 16.11 15.44 5.04
CA ILE A 153 15.06 14.83 5.86
C ILE A 153 15.20 13.31 5.74
N PHE A 154 15.15 12.61 6.86
CA PHE A 154 14.88 11.19 6.92
C PHE A 154 13.37 10.97 7.14
N PRO A 155 12.61 10.65 6.09
CA PRO A 155 11.23 10.25 6.26
C PRO A 155 11.17 8.79 6.72
N VAL A 156 10.51 8.52 7.83
CA VAL A 156 10.44 7.18 8.42
C VAL A 156 8.99 6.74 8.53
N THR A 157 8.66 5.56 8.01
CA THR A 157 7.30 5.01 8.08
C THR A 157 6.94 4.57 9.48
N THR A 158 5.71 4.85 9.91
CA THR A 158 5.17 4.37 11.18
C THR A 158 3.66 4.14 11.12
N LEU A 159 3.23 3.07 11.80
CA LEU A 159 1.83 2.80 12.14
C LEU A 159 1.46 3.33 13.52
N ARG A 160 2.47 3.77 14.30
CA ARG A 160 2.34 4.15 15.71
C ARG A 160 2.89 5.56 15.95
N PRO A 161 2.30 6.61 15.36
CA PRO A 161 2.80 7.98 15.49
C PRO A 161 2.84 8.47 16.94
N GLU A 162 2.02 7.90 17.83
CA GLU A 162 2.05 8.21 19.27
C GLU A 162 3.39 7.86 19.92
N THR A 163 4.18 6.98 19.32
CA THR A 163 5.46 6.55 19.90
C THR A 163 6.62 7.52 19.64
N ILE A 164 6.40 8.58 18.86
CA ILE A 164 7.43 9.59 18.54
C ILE A 164 8.09 10.21 19.77
N PHE A 165 7.38 10.32 20.88
CA PHE A 165 7.91 10.85 22.14
C PHE A 165 8.92 9.92 22.82
N GLY A 166 8.91 8.63 22.47
CA GLY A 166 9.78 7.59 23.02
C GLY A 166 10.97 7.23 22.14
N ILE A 167 11.21 7.95 21.07
CA ILE A 167 12.30 7.69 20.13
C ILE A 167 13.64 7.92 20.79
N THR A 168 14.57 6.96 20.59
CA THR A 168 15.93 7.02 21.12
C THR A 168 17.00 7.12 20.04
N ASN A 169 16.77 6.54 18.88
CA ASN A 169 17.70 6.50 17.75
C ASN A 169 16.96 6.20 16.44
N LEU A 170 17.63 6.32 15.32
CA LEU A 170 17.20 5.77 14.04
C LEU A 170 18.04 4.53 13.71
N TRP A 171 17.40 3.54 13.05
CA TRP A 171 18.06 2.37 12.51
C TRP A 171 18.29 2.52 11.01
N VAL A 172 19.50 2.18 10.56
CA VAL A 172 19.93 2.21 9.17
C VAL A 172 20.67 0.91 8.86
N ASN A 173 20.43 0.34 7.69
CA ASN A 173 21.19 -0.81 7.24
C ASN A 173 22.56 -0.36 6.69
N PRO A 174 23.68 -0.82 7.29
CA PRO A 174 25.03 -0.40 6.88
C PRO A 174 25.38 -0.81 5.44
N ASN A 175 24.76 -1.86 4.92
CA ASN A 175 25.05 -2.45 3.61
C ASN A 175 24.19 -1.88 2.48
N THR A 176 23.26 -0.98 2.79
CA THR A 176 22.34 -0.36 1.81
C THR A 176 22.93 0.94 1.28
N ILE A 177 22.76 1.13 -0.04
CA ILE A 177 22.99 2.43 -0.69
C ILE A 177 21.67 3.18 -0.72
N TYR A 178 21.62 4.33 -0.08
CA TYR A 178 20.47 5.21 -0.03
C TYR A 178 20.56 6.25 -1.13
N LYS A 179 19.40 6.71 -1.61
CA LYS A 179 19.30 7.80 -2.60
C LYS A 179 19.08 9.13 -1.90
N LYS A 180 19.80 10.13 -2.34
CA LYS A 180 19.52 11.54 -2.05
C LYS A 180 18.56 12.04 -3.11
N LEU A 181 17.40 12.54 -2.68
CA LEU A 181 16.35 13.01 -3.57
C LEU A 181 15.98 14.45 -3.22
N THR A 182 15.58 15.21 -4.22
CA THR A 182 14.71 16.37 -4.03
C THR A 182 13.28 15.94 -4.32
N VAL A 183 12.40 16.05 -3.33
CA VAL A 183 10.99 15.66 -3.36
C VAL A 183 10.16 16.89 -3.00
N ASP A 184 9.39 17.46 -3.94
CA ASP A 184 8.59 18.67 -3.73
C ASP A 184 9.38 19.79 -3.01
N GLU A 185 10.59 20.13 -3.50
CA GLU A 185 11.52 21.11 -2.94
C GLU A 185 12.23 20.70 -1.63
N GLN A 186 11.90 19.56 -1.02
CA GLN A 186 12.57 19.04 0.17
C GLN A 186 13.65 18.02 -0.20
N LYS A 187 14.78 18.06 0.47
CA LYS A 187 15.86 17.08 0.28
C LYS A 187 15.66 15.88 1.19
N TRP A 188 15.47 14.70 0.60
CA TRP A 188 15.23 13.46 1.33
C TRP A 188 16.37 12.44 1.15
N ILE A 189 16.54 11.57 2.13
CA ILE A 189 17.36 10.36 2.01
C ILE A 189 16.45 9.17 2.28
N VAL A 190 16.36 8.25 1.31
CA VAL A 190 15.52 7.03 1.37
C VAL A 190 16.23 5.89 0.64
N SER A 191 15.74 4.64 0.79
CA SER A 191 16.21 3.52 -0.02
C SER A 191 15.85 3.70 -1.50
N GLU A 192 16.55 2.96 -2.37
CA GLU A 192 16.26 2.97 -3.82
C GLU A 192 14.85 2.47 -4.11
N GLU A 193 14.40 1.43 -3.39
CA GLU A 193 13.06 0.88 -3.50
C GLU A 193 11.97 1.89 -3.10
N CYS A 194 12.23 2.68 -2.06
CA CYS A 194 11.34 3.77 -1.67
C CYS A 194 11.30 4.88 -2.73
N ALA A 195 12.46 5.27 -3.28
CA ALA A 195 12.53 6.26 -4.35
C ALA A 195 11.69 5.84 -5.56
N HIS A 196 11.74 4.56 -5.93
CA HIS A 196 10.91 4.00 -6.99
C HIS A 196 9.40 4.07 -6.66
N LYS A 197 9.00 3.78 -5.41
CA LYS A 197 7.60 3.86 -4.97
C LYS A 197 7.08 5.30 -4.98
N LEU A 198 7.89 6.24 -4.52
CA LEU A 198 7.53 7.68 -4.48
C LEU A 198 7.21 8.24 -5.86
N ALA A 199 7.81 7.74 -6.93
CA ALA A 199 7.52 8.14 -8.31
C ALA A 199 6.04 7.91 -8.73
N PHE A 200 5.29 7.07 -7.99
CA PHE A 200 3.86 6.84 -8.22
C PHE A 200 2.94 7.68 -7.33
N PHE A 201 3.50 8.54 -6.47
CA PHE A 201 2.72 9.38 -5.54
C PHE A 201 2.46 10.79 -6.09
N GLU A 202 2.70 11.00 -7.39
CA GLU A 202 2.54 12.30 -8.07
C GLU A 202 3.36 13.43 -7.42
N LYS A 203 4.57 13.09 -6.98
CA LYS A 203 5.57 14.01 -6.43
C LYS A 203 6.59 14.39 -7.50
N GLU A 204 7.06 15.62 -7.45
CA GLU A 204 8.22 16.04 -8.24
C GLU A 204 9.48 15.48 -7.59
N ILE A 205 10.15 14.56 -8.28
CA ILE A 205 11.31 13.85 -7.75
C ILE A 205 12.52 14.02 -8.67
N THR A 206 13.61 14.46 -8.08
CA THR A 206 14.93 14.47 -8.73
C THR A 206 15.90 13.65 -7.90
N VAL A 207 16.70 12.80 -8.55
CA VAL A 207 17.77 12.05 -7.88
C VAL A 207 19.03 12.89 -7.88
N ASP A 208 19.52 13.26 -6.69
CA ASP A 208 20.67 14.15 -6.52
C ASP A 208 22.00 13.38 -6.28
N GLY A 209 21.90 12.08 -5.98
CA GLY A 209 23.07 11.22 -5.76
C GLY A 209 22.81 10.11 -4.76
N ASP A 210 23.88 9.47 -4.34
CA ASP A 210 23.88 8.32 -3.45
C ASP A 210 24.59 8.61 -2.13
N ILE A 211 24.29 7.83 -1.09
CA ILE A 211 24.99 7.81 0.18
C ILE A 211 24.98 6.39 0.75
N ALA A 212 26.12 5.88 1.17
CA ALA A 212 26.18 4.57 1.82
C ALA A 212 25.58 4.64 3.24
N GLY A 213 24.88 3.59 3.66
CA GLY A 213 24.37 3.49 5.03
C GLY A 213 25.48 3.60 6.07
N SER A 214 26.65 3.01 5.79
CA SER A 214 27.84 3.15 6.62
C SER A 214 28.28 4.60 6.85
N ASP A 215 28.07 5.50 5.88
CA ASP A 215 28.45 6.91 5.98
C ASP A 215 27.47 7.75 6.81
N ILE A 216 26.29 7.21 7.08
CA ILE A 216 25.23 7.86 7.87
C ILE A 216 25.33 7.43 9.35
N ILE A 217 25.71 6.18 9.61
CA ILE A 217 25.86 5.62 10.95
C ILE A 217 26.84 6.42 11.79
N GLY A 218 26.53 6.60 13.08
CA GLY A 218 27.30 7.37 14.02
C GLY A 218 27.03 8.89 13.99
N LYS A 219 26.27 9.36 13.01
CA LYS A 219 25.78 10.75 12.97
C LYS A 219 24.49 10.91 13.76
N TYR A 220 23.95 12.12 13.80
CA TYR A 220 22.76 12.48 14.56
C TYR A 220 21.67 13.07 13.68
N ALA A 221 20.44 12.65 13.91
CA ALA A 221 19.25 13.28 13.36
C ALA A 221 18.49 14.04 14.44
N LYS A 222 17.68 15.04 14.04
CA LYS A 222 16.85 15.81 14.96
C LYS A 222 15.41 15.34 14.90
N THR A 223 14.83 15.11 16.06
CA THR A 223 13.40 14.83 16.25
C THR A 223 12.57 16.11 16.08
N HIS A 224 11.23 15.94 16.04
CA HIS A 224 10.27 17.05 15.97
C HIS A 224 10.38 18.05 17.12
N ASP A 225 10.86 17.61 18.31
CA ASP A 225 11.07 18.44 19.50
C ASP A 225 12.52 18.96 19.63
N GLY A 226 13.34 18.78 18.58
CA GLY A 226 14.71 19.32 18.49
C GLY A 226 15.77 18.49 19.18
N ARG A 227 15.46 17.30 19.75
CA ARG A 227 16.44 16.41 20.34
C ARG A 227 17.36 15.81 19.27
N ASP A 228 18.63 15.72 19.55
CA ASP A 228 19.57 14.97 18.74
C ASP A 228 19.53 13.49 19.13
N ILE A 229 19.24 12.62 18.15
CA ILE A 229 19.23 11.18 18.31
C ILE A 229 20.27 10.53 17.40
N PRO A 230 21.05 9.54 17.88
CA PRO A 230 22.06 8.90 17.06
C PRO A 230 21.43 7.98 16.00
N ILE A 231 22.18 7.78 14.92
CA ILE A 231 21.86 6.83 13.87
C ILE A 231 22.72 5.59 14.09
N LEU A 232 22.08 4.44 14.27
CA LEU A 232 22.72 3.18 14.62
C LEU A 232 22.53 2.11 13.51
N PRO A 233 23.48 1.16 13.40
CA PRO A 233 23.37 0.07 12.44
C PRO A 233 22.33 -0.97 12.87
N ALA A 234 21.55 -1.50 11.91
CA ALA A 234 20.71 -2.64 12.13
C ALA A 234 20.53 -3.44 10.84
N ASP A 235 20.87 -4.74 10.90
CA ASP A 235 20.77 -5.63 9.75
C ASP A 235 19.31 -5.99 9.42
N PHE A 236 18.39 -5.86 10.39
CA PHE A 236 16.96 -6.11 10.18
C PHE A 236 16.24 -5.01 9.36
N VAL A 237 16.90 -3.89 9.09
CA VAL A 237 16.31 -2.84 8.26
C VAL A 237 16.35 -3.27 6.80
N GLU A 238 15.18 -3.59 6.26
CA GLU A 238 15.00 -4.03 4.88
C GLU A 238 14.79 -2.82 3.97
N PRO A 239 15.61 -2.63 2.92
CA PRO A 239 15.49 -1.49 2.00
C PRO A 239 14.13 -1.40 1.30
N GLY A 240 13.50 -2.55 1.00
CA GLY A 240 12.19 -2.64 0.38
C GLY A 240 11.01 -2.28 1.29
N MET A 241 11.22 -2.22 2.61
CA MET A 241 10.19 -1.92 3.58
C MET A 241 10.17 -0.43 3.94
N GLY A 242 9.01 0.20 3.74
CA GLY A 242 8.84 1.64 4.03
C GLY A 242 9.81 2.50 3.25
N THR A 243 10.62 3.26 3.95
CA THR A 243 11.64 4.15 3.40
C THR A 243 13.08 3.58 3.48
N GLY A 244 13.22 2.36 4.00
CA GLY A 244 14.53 1.78 4.32
C GLY A 244 15.18 2.37 5.57
N LEU A 245 14.43 3.13 6.36
CA LEU A 245 14.83 3.74 7.62
C LEU A 245 13.80 3.38 8.70
N VAL A 246 14.22 3.14 9.93
CA VAL A 246 13.32 2.76 11.03
C VAL A 246 13.58 3.64 12.25
N MET A 247 12.52 4.17 12.86
CA MET A 247 12.61 4.87 14.14
C MET A 247 12.61 3.85 15.29
N SER A 248 13.48 4.04 16.25
CA SER A 248 13.67 3.14 17.40
C SER A 248 12.91 3.61 18.62
N VAL A 249 12.06 2.73 19.15
CA VAL A 249 11.30 2.98 20.39
C VAL A 249 11.47 1.80 21.35
N PRO A 250 12.67 1.58 21.90
CA PRO A 250 13.00 0.36 22.66
C PRO A 250 12.20 0.19 23.97
N GLY A 251 11.51 1.23 24.44
CA GLY A 251 10.58 1.10 25.56
C GLY A 251 9.29 0.33 25.25
N HIS A 252 8.88 0.32 23.97
CA HIS A 252 7.56 -0.12 23.50
C HIS A 252 7.57 -0.98 22.23
N ALA A 253 8.76 -1.25 21.66
CA ALA A 253 8.94 -2.10 20.50
C ALA A 253 9.95 -3.21 20.83
N PRO A 254 9.52 -4.48 20.92
CA PRO A 254 10.39 -5.60 21.27
C PRO A 254 11.61 -5.74 20.35
N LYS A 255 11.43 -5.57 19.04
CA LYS A 255 12.51 -5.65 18.07
C LYS A 255 13.55 -4.55 18.26
N ASP A 256 13.10 -3.31 18.52
CA ASP A 256 14.01 -2.20 18.82
C ASP A 256 14.77 -2.38 20.12
N TYR A 257 14.07 -2.90 21.14
CA TYR A 257 14.70 -3.22 22.42
C TYR A 257 15.80 -4.24 22.24
N GLN A 258 15.52 -5.36 21.58
CA GLN A 258 16.48 -6.41 21.38
C GLN A 258 17.68 -5.96 20.53
N ALA A 259 17.44 -5.26 19.43
CA ALA A 259 18.50 -4.70 18.59
C ALA A 259 19.42 -3.74 19.37
N LEU A 260 18.84 -2.92 20.26
CA LEU A 260 19.61 -2.06 21.13
C LEU A 260 20.46 -2.88 22.13
N MET A 261 19.92 -3.95 22.71
CA MET A 261 20.64 -4.83 23.64
C MET A 261 21.78 -5.57 22.93
N ASP A 262 21.57 -6.05 21.71
CA ASP A 262 22.60 -6.69 20.89
C ASP A 262 23.81 -5.75 20.66
N LEU A 263 23.54 -4.47 20.34
CA LEU A 263 24.57 -3.46 20.18
C LEU A 263 25.28 -3.13 21.52
N LYS A 264 24.54 -3.06 22.65
CA LYS A 264 25.11 -2.86 23.98
C LYS A 264 26.05 -4.02 24.37
N THR A 265 25.66 -5.24 24.08
CA THR A 265 26.49 -6.43 24.33
C THR A 265 27.79 -6.40 23.52
N LYS A 266 27.74 -5.85 22.30
CA LYS A 266 28.94 -5.61 21.46
C LYS A 266 29.74 -4.36 21.86
N ASN A 267 29.36 -3.69 22.96
CA ASN A 267 29.98 -2.44 23.43
C ASN A 267 30.01 -1.30 22.38
N HIS A 268 28.97 -1.20 21.56
CA HIS A 268 28.85 -0.12 20.59
C HIS A 268 28.80 1.25 21.29
N GLU A 269 29.74 2.13 20.99
CA GLU A 269 30.00 3.38 21.73
C GLU A 269 28.76 4.24 22.00
N LEU A 270 27.90 4.39 21.00
CA LEU A 270 26.67 5.20 21.12
C LEU A 270 25.53 4.40 21.79
N ALA A 271 25.41 3.10 21.49
CA ALA A 271 24.31 2.29 21.99
C ALA A 271 24.36 2.12 23.52
N VAL A 272 25.55 2.00 24.11
CA VAL A 272 25.71 1.85 25.57
C VAL A 272 25.17 3.05 26.36
N LYS A 273 25.09 4.22 25.74
CA LYS A 273 24.58 5.47 26.35
C LYS A 273 23.07 5.63 26.26
N ILE A 274 22.40 4.79 25.46
CA ILE A 274 20.97 4.92 25.21
C ILE A 274 20.17 4.17 26.27
N GLU A 275 19.23 4.85 26.92
CA GLU A 275 18.25 4.25 27.81
C GLU A 275 16.87 4.29 27.16
N PRO A 276 16.09 3.20 27.24
CA PRO A 276 14.72 3.18 26.76
C PRO A 276 13.86 4.27 27.39
N ILE A 277 12.94 4.84 26.62
CA ILE A 277 12.02 5.88 27.09
C ILE A 277 10.63 5.28 27.19
N SER A 278 10.09 5.19 28.42
CA SER A 278 8.71 4.79 28.62
C SER A 278 7.77 5.93 28.39
N ILE A 279 6.77 5.75 27.54
CA ILE A 279 5.76 6.76 27.16
C ILE A 279 4.32 6.24 27.30
N ILE A 280 4.12 4.93 27.40
CA ILE A 280 2.83 4.28 27.56
C ILE A 280 2.84 3.54 28.90
N SER A 281 1.80 3.73 29.70
CA SER A 281 1.54 2.96 30.90
C SER A 281 0.48 1.91 30.58
N THR A 282 0.80 0.63 30.76
CA THR A 282 -0.07 -0.49 30.39
C THR A 282 -0.25 -1.41 31.61
N GLU A 283 -1.48 -1.74 31.92
CA GLU A 283 -1.77 -2.64 33.04
C GLU A 283 -1.15 -4.03 32.80
N GLY A 284 -0.48 -4.56 33.83
CA GLY A 284 0.22 -5.84 33.77
C GLY A 284 1.68 -5.76 33.29
N TYR A 285 2.16 -4.57 32.92
CA TYR A 285 3.56 -4.30 32.60
C TYR A 285 4.15 -3.22 33.49
N GLY A 286 5.44 -3.28 33.74
CA GLY A 286 6.20 -2.27 34.45
C GLY A 286 6.61 -1.10 33.57
N LYS A 287 7.81 -0.57 33.84
CA LYS A 287 8.29 0.66 33.18
C LYS A 287 8.64 0.46 31.70
N PHE A 288 9.14 -0.71 31.33
CA PHE A 288 9.63 -1.01 29.98
C PHE A 288 8.98 -2.29 29.44
N PRO A 289 7.74 -2.21 28.94
CA PRO A 289 7.00 -3.38 28.47
C PRO A 289 7.72 -4.20 27.40
N ALA A 290 8.49 -3.56 26.52
CA ALA A 290 9.25 -4.27 25.49
C ALA A 290 10.36 -5.16 26.08
N GLN A 291 11.04 -4.70 27.12
CA GLN A 291 12.00 -5.50 27.86
C GLN A 291 11.32 -6.71 28.53
N GLU A 292 10.26 -6.45 29.27
CA GLU A 292 9.58 -7.47 30.06
C GLU A 292 9.02 -8.60 29.21
N ILE A 293 8.45 -8.29 28.04
CA ILE A 293 7.94 -9.33 27.15
C ILE A 293 9.07 -10.12 26.46
N CYS A 294 10.18 -9.46 26.09
CA CYS A 294 11.35 -10.16 25.56
C CYS A 294 11.94 -11.13 26.60
N GLU A 295 12.08 -10.71 27.85
CA GLU A 295 12.53 -11.55 28.95
C GLU A 295 11.56 -12.71 29.23
N LYS A 296 10.24 -12.46 29.27
CA LYS A 296 9.17 -13.45 29.47
C LYS A 296 9.22 -14.57 28.43
N LEU A 297 9.41 -14.22 27.17
CA LEU A 297 9.46 -15.17 26.06
C LEU A 297 10.85 -15.73 25.81
N GLY A 298 11.87 -15.24 26.52
CA GLY A 298 13.26 -15.67 26.36
C GLY A 298 13.80 -15.39 24.97
N VAL A 299 13.58 -14.17 24.47
CA VAL A 299 14.13 -13.69 23.19
C VAL A 299 15.65 -13.62 23.31
N SER A 300 16.38 -14.18 22.33
CA SER A 300 17.84 -14.28 22.35
C SER A 300 18.55 -13.10 21.66
N ASP A 301 18.06 -12.69 20.49
CA ASP A 301 18.65 -11.64 19.66
C ASP A 301 17.60 -11.04 18.70
N GLN A 302 18.01 -10.03 17.90
CA GLN A 302 17.11 -9.32 16.98
C GLN A 302 16.56 -10.15 15.81
N SER A 303 17.06 -11.38 15.63
CA SER A 303 16.63 -12.31 14.56
C SER A 303 15.70 -13.41 15.11
N ASP A 304 15.44 -13.44 16.43
CA ASP A 304 14.61 -14.45 17.07
C ASP A 304 13.14 -14.34 16.59
N GLU A 305 12.58 -15.46 16.09
CA GLU A 305 11.20 -15.54 15.61
C GLU A 305 10.16 -15.17 16.68
N LYS A 306 10.49 -15.36 17.96
CA LYS A 306 9.62 -14.97 19.10
C LYS A 306 9.33 -13.47 19.15
N LEU A 307 10.13 -12.64 18.48
CA LEU A 307 9.90 -11.19 18.38
C LEU A 307 8.58 -10.85 17.70
N GLU A 308 8.10 -11.69 16.78
CA GLU A 308 6.78 -11.48 16.16
C GLU A 308 5.65 -11.66 17.18
N GLU A 309 5.72 -12.72 17.99
CA GLU A 309 4.75 -12.98 19.06
C GLU A 309 4.81 -11.87 20.11
N ALA A 310 6.01 -11.52 20.58
CA ALA A 310 6.23 -10.43 21.53
C ALA A 310 5.62 -9.11 21.02
N THR A 311 5.84 -8.80 19.76
CA THR A 311 5.32 -7.56 19.14
C THR A 311 3.80 -7.57 19.07
N LYS A 312 3.19 -8.67 18.62
CA LYS A 312 1.72 -8.79 18.52
C LYS A 312 1.05 -8.67 19.89
N GLU A 313 1.57 -9.40 20.90
CA GLU A 313 1.02 -9.38 22.26
C GLU A 313 1.12 -7.97 22.86
N LEU A 314 2.30 -7.35 22.82
CA LEU A 314 2.52 -6.03 23.41
C LEU A 314 1.73 -4.93 22.70
N TYR A 315 1.75 -4.91 21.37
CA TYR A 315 1.08 -3.85 20.61
C TYR A 315 -0.43 -3.90 20.78
N LEU A 316 -1.01 -5.10 20.81
CA LEU A 316 -2.44 -5.26 21.09
C LEU A 316 -2.77 -4.74 22.49
N LYS A 317 -1.99 -5.14 23.49
CA LYS A 317 -2.21 -4.77 24.89
C LYS A 317 -2.05 -3.27 25.11
N GLU A 318 -1.00 -2.65 24.55
CA GLU A 318 -0.81 -1.20 24.61
C GLU A 318 -1.93 -0.42 23.89
N PHE A 319 -2.42 -0.95 22.76
CA PHE A 319 -3.50 -0.31 22.02
C PHE A 319 -4.83 -0.36 22.79
N THR A 320 -5.16 -1.48 23.43
CA THR A 320 -6.44 -1.66 24.14
C THR A 320 -6.45 -0.99 25.51
N ASP A 321 -5.40 -1.18 26.30
CA ASP A 321 -5.37 -0.83 27.71
C ASP A 321 -4.36 0.28 28.04
N GLY A 322 -3.46 0.60 27.10
CA GLY A 322 -2.41 1.58 27.31
C GLY A 322 -2.91 3.02 27.40
N LYS A 323 -2.22 3.81 28.24
CA LYS A 323 -2.40 5.25 28.37
C LYS A 323 -1.08 5.95 28.18
N LEU A 324 -1.09 7.03 27.38
CA LEU A 324 0.05 7.92 27.21
C LEU A 324 0.42 8.58 28.54
N ASN A 325 1.69 8.61 28.89
CA ASN A 325 2.12 9.21 30.13
C ASN A 325 2.57 10.69 29.96
N LYS A 326 3.01 11.33 31.05
CA LYS A 326 3.41 12.74 31.09
C LYS A 326 4.51 13.14 30.09
N LYS A 327 5.27 12.19 29.54
CA LYS A 327 6.28 12.49 28.51
C LYS A 327 5.66 12.79 27.14
N CYS A 328 4.39 12.44 26.95
CA CYS A 328 3.63 12.75 25.75
C CYS A 328 2.97 14.15 25.80
N SER A 329 3.47 15.04 26.65
CA SER A 329 3.03 16.45 26.75
C SER A 329 1.50 16.60 26.89
N GLN A 330 0.84 17.33 25.98
CA GLN A 330 -0.61 17.57 25.99
C GLN A 330 -1.47 16.31 25.82
N PHE A 331 -0.86 15.17 25.44
CA PHE A 331 -1.56 13.89 25.26
C PHE A 331 -1.50 13.00 26.51
N ASN A 332 -1.01 13.53 27.64
CA ASN A 332 -0.94 12.80 28.91
C ASN A 332 -2.32 12.27 29.35
N ASN A 333 -2.35 11.03 29.83
CA ASN A 333 -3.56 10.28 30.23
C ASN A 333 -4.54 9.90 29.11
N GLU A 334 -4.27 10.24 27.85
CA GLU A 334 -5.07 9.73 26.74
C GLU A 334 -4.89 8.23 26.59
N LYS A 335 -5.98 7.49 26.34
CA LYS A 335 -5.88 6.09 25.89
C LYS A 335 -5.19 6.04 24.54
N VAL A 336 -4.32 5.05 24.31
CA VAL A 336 -3.54 4.92 23.06
C VAL A 336 -4.45 4.95 21.84
N GLN A 337 -5.62 4.29 21.86
CA GLN A 337 -6.59 4.31 20.78
C GLN A 337 -6.97 5.71 20.29
N PHE A 338 -7.22 6.63 21.22
CA PHE A 338 -7.62 8.00 20.91
C PHE A 338 -6.42 8.94 20.81
N GLY A 339 -5.41 8.71 21.65
CA GLY A 339 -4.18 9.50 21.66
C GLY A 339 -3.41 9.39 20.35
N ARG A 340 -3.39 8.21 19.72
CA ARG A 340 -2.78 7.97 18.42
C ARG A 340 -3.31 8.93 17.35
N GLU A 341 -4.63 9.05 17.25
CA GLU A 341 -5.26 9.93 16.25
C GLU A 341 -4.98 11.41 16.52
N LYS A 342 -5.00 11.80 17.82
CA LYS A 342 -4.68 13.18 18.21
C LYS A 342 -3.22 13.54 17.94
N VAL A 343 -2.28 12.63 18.24
CA VAL A 343 -0.85 12.81 17.92
C VAL A 343 -0.65 12.90 16.43
N ARG A 344 -1.32 12.04 15.66
CA ARG A 344 -1.27 12.07 14.20
C ARG A 344 -1.71 13.40 13.63
N ALA A 345 -2.86 13.91 14.05
CA ALA A 345 -3.39 15.21 13.63
C ALA A 345 -2.41 16.34 13.99
N TRP A 346 -1.90 16.34 15.20
CA TRP A 346 -0.93 17.32 15.65
C TRP A 346 0.39 17.30 14.85
N LEU A 347 0.94 16.13 14.55
CA LEU A 347 2.14 16.00 13.70
C LEU A 347 1.89 16.50 12.29
N ALA A 348 0.71 16.23 11.72
CA ALA A 348 0.33 16.69 10.39
C ALA A 348 0.18 18.22 10.34
N GLU A 349 -0.48 18.82 11.31
CA GLU A 349 -0.63 20.29 11.45
C GLU A 349 0.72 21.01 11.55
N ASN A 350 1.74 20.35 12.11
CA ASN A 350 3.09 20.89 12.26
C ASN A 350 4.04 20.46 11.13
N ASN A 351 3.54 19.90 10.02
CA ASN A 351 4.33 19.43 8.87
C ASN A 351 5.39 18.34 9.20
N HIS A 352 5.20 17.60 10.29
CA HIS A 352 6.07 16.49 10.69
C HIS A 352 5.57 15.12 10.22
N LEU A 353 4.38 15.07 9.62
CA LEU A 353 3.74 13.83 9.17
C LEU A 353 3.20 13.97 7.76
N GLU A 354 3.35 12.92 6.97
CA GLU A 354 2.82 12.82 5.61
C GLU A 354 2.23 11.43 5.37
N LYS A 355 1.15 11.31 4.58
CA LYS A 355 0.57 10.01 4.23
C LYS A 355 1.51 9.23 3.31
N PHE A 356 1.63 7.94 3.57
CA PHE A 356 2.43 7.01 2.77
C PHE A 356 1.69 5.68 2.62
N PRO A 357 0.67 5.61 1.76
CA PRO A 357 -0.08 4.38 1.57
C PRO A 357 0.80 3.27 1.00
N VAL A 358 0.61 2.04 1.49
CA VAL A 358 1.36 0.86 1.08
C VAL A 358 0.43 -0.30 0.75
N LEU A 359 0.92 -1.30 0.04
CA LEU A 359 0.21 -2.58 -0.06
C LEU A 359 0.49 -3.41 1.19
N GLU A 360 -0.56 -3.66 1.99
CA GLU A 360 -0.48 -4.46 3.22
C GLU A 360 -0.05 -5.90 2.94
N ASN A 361 -0.51 -6.44 1.82
CA ASN A 361 -0.28 -7.81 1.42
C ASN A 361 0.75 -7.97 0.29
N ALA A 362 1.69 -7.04 0.18
CA ALA A 362 2.80 -7.16 -0.77
C ALA A 362 3.65 -8.43 -0.50
N PRO A 363 4.20 -9.06 -1.55
CA PRO A 363 4.13 -8.68 -2.95
C PRO A 363 2.85 -9.16 -3.65
N VAL A 364 2.14 -8.27 -4.32
CA VAL A 364 1.03 -8.58 -5.22
C VAL A 364 1.52 -8.45 -6.66
N LYS A 365 1.29 -9.45 -7.50
CA LYS A 365 1.72 -9.44 -8.90
C LYS A 365 0.54 -9.29 -9.84
N CYS A 366 0.64 -8.36 -10.77
CA CYS A 366 -0.26 -8.25 -11.91
C CYS A 366 -0.17 -9.52 -12.79
N ARG A 367 -1.21 -9.82 -13.55
CA ARG A 367 -1.20 -10.94 -14.52
C ARG A 367 -0.07 -10.88 -15.55
N CYS A 368 0.49 -9.69 -15.80
CA CYS A 368 1.69 -9.52 -16.62
C CYS A 368 3.00 -9.93 -15.91
N GLY A 369 2.94 -10.43 -14.67
CA GLY A 369 4.07 -10.85 -13.84
C GLY A 369 4.79 -9.72 -13.10
N THR A 370 4.42 -8.46 -13.34
CA THR A 370 5.03 -7.29 -12.68
C THR A 370 4.47 -7.09 -11.29
N GLU A 371 5.31 -6.75 -10.33
CA GLU A 371 4.88 -6.41 -8.97
C GLU A 371 4.10 -5.09 -8.97
N CYS A 372 2.95 -5.12 -8.30
CA CYS A 372 2.08 -3.97 -8.16
C CYS A 372 2.62 -3.00 -7.10
N VAL A 373 2.40 -1.72 -7.32
CA VAL A 373 2.71 -0.64 -6.40
C VAL A 373 1.43 0.09 -6.00
N VAL A 374 1.49 0.96 -5.00
CA VAL A 374 0.43 1.94 -4.77
C VAL A 374 0.68 3.15 -5.66
N LYS A 375 -0.35 3.64 -6.33
CA LYS A 375 -0.34 4.92 -7.05
C LYS A 375 -1.45 5.81 -6.53
N ILE A 376 -1.15 7.09 -6.30
CA ILE A 376 -2.17 8.09 -5.99
C ILE A 376 -2.68 8.64 -7.32
N LEU A 377 -3.97 8.43 -7.58
CA LEU A 377 -4.65 9.01 -8.74
C LEU A 377 -5.36 10.28 -8.33
N ASN A 378 -4.94 11.41 -8.88
CA ASN A 378 -5.57 12.72 -8.65
C ASN A 378 -6.71 12.97 -9.65
N ASN A 379 -7.59 13.89 -9.29
CA ASN A 379 -8.71 14.32 -10.15
C ASN A 379 -9.60 13.18 -10.65
N GLN A 380 -9.73 12.10 -9.87
CA GLN A 380 -10.61 10.99 -10.20
C GLN A 380 -12.04 11.30 -9.79
N TRP A 381 -12.98 10.73 -10.53
CA TRP A 381 -14.40 10.87 -10.26
C TRP A 381 -14.90 9.69 -9.42
N PHE A 382 -15.62 10.00 -8.35
CA PHE A 382 -16.17 9.02 -7.43
C PHE A 382 -17.69 9.18 -7.30
N LEU A 383 -18.37 8.05 -7.16
CA LEU A 383 -19.75 8.04 -6.70
C LEU A 383 -19.76 8.15 -5.18
N ASN A 384 -20.42 9.18 -4.66
CA ASN A 384 -20.58 9.36 -3.22
C ASN A 384 -21.76 8.52 -2.70
N TYR A 385 -21.45 7.32 -2.21
CA TYR A 385 -22.46 6.41 -1.65
C TYR A 385 -22.74 6.67 -0.16
N GLY A 386 -21.97 7.54 0.48
CA GLY A 386 -22.00 7.76 1.92
C GLY A 386 -22.85 8.93 2.40
N ASP A 387 -23.51 9.66 1.51
CA ASP A 387 -24.44 10.71 1.88
C ASP A 387 -25.80 10.10 2.23
N GLU A 388 -26.07 9.96 3.51
CA GLU A 388 -27.43 9.79 4.06
C GLU A 388 -28.12 11.15 4.26
#